data_17753ef8f7501b05db464bfdcb1f1b60
#
_entry.id   17753ef8f7501b05db464bfdcb1f1b60
#
_cell.length_a   1.000
_cell.length_b   1.000
_cell.length_c   1.000
_cell.angle_alpha   90.00
_cell.angle_beta   90.00
_cell.angle_gamma   90.00
#
_symmetry.space_group_name_H-M   'P 1'
#
loop_
_entity.id
_entity.type
_entity.pdbx_description
1 polymer ?
#
loop_
_entity_poly.entity_id
_entity_poly.type
_entity_poly.pdbx_seq_one_letter_code
_entity_poly.pdbx_strand_id
1 'polypeptide(L)'
;MASSSHAQLEEIVRPTVEGLGFEFWGLEYHSQSGNALLRVYIEAEAGISVDDCAEVSRQLSVVLDVEDPISSEYRLEVSSPGAARVFFRYEQYQRFVGERVKVKLRQAFDGRKTFTGVLTATANEELTIFVDGHEYHLPYEWVDSGRVFPDYGA
;
A
#
# COMPACT_ATOMS: atom_id res chain seq x y z
N MET A 1 0.87 7.50 21.16
CA MET A 1 1.08 8.53 20.14
C MET A 1 0.55 8.05 18.83
N ALA A 2 -0.32 8.85 18.26
CA ALA A 2 -0.96 8.46 17.02
C ALA A 2 0.07 8.28 15.90
N SER A 3 1.09 9.13 15.85
CA SER A 3 2.07 9.09 14.78
C SER A 3 2.96 7.86 14.80
N SER A 4 3.13 7.23 15.97
CA SER A 4 3.94 6.04 16.08
C SER A 4 3.15 4.78 15.76
N SER A 5 1.83 4.89 15.67
CA SER A 5 0.97 3.73 15.51
C SER A 5 1.24 2.97 14.23
N HIS A 6 1.42 3.68 13.11
CA HIS A 6 1.60 3.01 11.83
C HIS A 6 2.90 2.19 11.80
N ALA A 7 4.01 2.80 12.20
CA ALA A 7 5.30 2.12 12.22
C ALA A 7 5.30 0.98 13.23
N GLN A 8 4.69 1.20 14.39
CA GLN A 8 4.58 0.17 15.40
C GLN A 8 3.77 -1.02 14.90
N LEU A 9 2.67 -0.74 14.22
CA LEU A 9 1.84 -1.80 13.66
C LEU A 9 2.60 -2.60 12.61
N GLU A 10 3.40 -1.94 11.76
CA GLU A 10 4.20 -2.66 10.77
C GLU A 10 5.20 -3.58 11.45
N GLU A 11 5.83 -3.13 12.53
CA GLU A 11 6.81 -3.95 13.25
C GLU A 11 6.19 -5.20 13.84
N ILE A 12 4.91 -5.15 14.17
CA ILE A 12 4.19 -6.29 14.72
C ILE A 12 3.65 -7.19 13.59
N VAL A 13 3.07 -6.56 12.58
CA VAL A 13 2.33 -7.27 11.53
C VAL A 13 3.26 -7.94 10.53
N ARG A 14 4.32 -7.24 10.10
CA ARG A 14 5.20 -7.77 9.05
C ARG A 14 5.81 -9.12 9.39
N PRO A 15 6.42 -9.31 10.59
CA PRO A 15 7.03 -10.61 10.87
C PRO A 15 6.02 -11.75 10.88
N THR A 16 4.79 -11.48 11.33
CA THR A 16 3.76 -12.50 11.36
C THR A 16 3.37 -12.92 9.95
N VAL A 17 3.17 -11.95 9.06
CA VAL A 17 2.82 -12.23 7.67
C VAL A 17 3.95 -13.00 6.97
N GLU A 18 5.18 -12.52 7.14
CA GLU A 18 6.32 -13.15 6.49
C GLU A 18 6.59 -14.54 7.04
N GLY A 19 6.37 -14.72 8.33
CA GLY A 19 6.54 -16.03 8.96
C GLY A 19 5.57 -17.07 8.45
N LEU A 20 4.44 -16.65 7.91
CA LEU A 20 3.46 -17.56 7.31
C LEU A 20 3.73 -17.81 5.83
N GLY A 21 4.78 -17.19 5.27
CA GLY A 21 5.18 -17.43 3.90
C GLY A 21 4.60 -16.45 2.88
N PHE A 22 4.02 -15.35 3.36
CA PHE A 22 3.45 -14.34 2.47
C PHE A 22 4.28 -13.08 2.48
N GLU A 23 4.19 -12.30 1.42
CA GLU A 23 4.81 -11.00 1.36
C GLU A 23 3.90 -9.99 2.05
N PHE A 24 4.45 -9.17 2.93
CA PHE A 24 3.72 -8.06 3.52
C PHE A 24 3.76 -6.90 2.51
N TRP A 25 2.61 -6.60 1.91
CA TRP A 25 2.54 -5.52 0.91
C TRP A 25 2.41 -4.16 1.57
N GLY A 26 1.58 -4.06 2.61
CA GLY A 26 1.40 -2.82 3.33
C GLY A 26 0.20 -2.90 4.26
N LEU A 27 -0.02 -1.83 5.01
CA LEU A 27 -1.21 -1.75 5.86
C LEU A 27 -1.76 -0.33 5.86
N GLU A 28 -3.04 -0.25 6.16
CA GLU A 28 -3.73 1.01 6.37
C GLU A 28 -4.38 0.95 7.74
N TYR A 29 -4.24 2.01 8.50
CA TYR A 29 -4.89 2.12 9.80
C TYR A 29 -5.72 3.39 9.81
N HIS A 30 -7.02 3.22 9.95
CA HIS A 30 -7.96 4.34 9.98
C HIS A 30 -8.63 4.33 11.33
N SER A 31 -8.48 5.44 12.07
CA SER A 31 -9.07 5.57 13.38
C SER A 31 -10.09 6.70 13.33
N GLN A 32 -11.34 6.34 13.50
CA GLN A 32 -12.41 7.31 13.65
C GLN A 32 -13.08 7.09 14.98
N SER A 33 -13.79 8.10 15.45
CA SER A 33 -14.43 8.07 16.74
C SER A 33 -15.25 6.78 16.92
N GLY A 34 -14.78 5.90 17.79
CA GLY A 34 -15.47 4.66 18.11
C GLY A 34 -15.31 3.53 17.09
N ASN A 35 -14.64 3.78 15.97
CA ASN A 35 -14.45 2.78 14.92
C ASN A 35 -13.05 2.87 14.37
N ALA A 36 -12.26 1.83 14.59
CA ALA A 36 -10.93 1.74 14.00
C ALA A 36 -10.90 0.56 13.04
N LEU A 37 -10.11 0.70 11.98
CA LEU A 37 -9.94 -0.35 10.98
C LEU A 37 -8.46 -0.52 10.71
N LEU A 38 -7.98 -1.73 10.86
CA LEU A 38 -6.64 -2.12 10.43
C LEU A 38 -6.78 -3.03 9.24
N ARG A 39 -6.31 -2.58 8.08
CA ARG A 39 -6.34 -3.38 6.86
C ARG A 39 -4.93 -3.75 6.48
N VAL A 40 -4.69 -5.05 6.31
CA VAL A 40 -3.37 -5.58 5.99
C VAL A 40 -3.43 -6.19 4.60
N TYR A 41 -2.48 -5.82 3.75
CA TYR A 41 -2.38 -6.36 2.39
C TYR A 41 -1.24 -7.35 2.33
N ILE A 42 -1.55 -8.56 1.85
CA ILE A 42 -0.58 -9.63 1.70
C ILE A 42 -0.52 -10.06 0.25
N GLU A 43 0.63 -10.58 -0.16
CA GLU A 43 0.86 -10.98 -1.53
C GLU A 43 1.63 -12.28 -1.59
N ALA A 44 1.47 -13.03 -2.68
CA ALA A 44 2.26 -14.22 -2.94
C ALA A 44 2.34 -14.43 -4.44
N GLU A 45 3.44 -15.03 -4.87
CA GLU A 45 3.68 -15.29 -6.28
C GLU A 45 2.55 -16.11 -6.90
N ALA A 46 2.06 -17.08 -6.16
CA ALA A 46 0.99 -17.96 -6.64
C ALA A 46 -0.40 -17.35 -6.47
N GLY A 47 -0.48 -16.12 -5.97
CA GLY A 47 -1.76 -15.48 -5.68
C GLY A 47 -2.21 -15.73 -4.25
N ILE A 48 -3.27 -15.05 -3.86
CA ILE A 48 -3.80 -15.09 -2.50
C ILE A 48 -5.23 -15.62 -2.54
N SER A 49 -5.52 -16.63 -1.75
CA SER A 49 -6.87 -17.18 -1.63
C SER A 49 -7.57 -16.60 -0.41
N VAL A 50 -8.88 -16.82 -0.35
CA VAL A 50 -9.66 -16.43 0.83
C VAL A 50 -9.16 -17.17 2.08
N ASP A 51 -8.79 -18.44 1.91
CA ASP A 51 -8.26 -19.22 3.04
C ASP A 51 -6.93 -18.66 3.54
N ASP A 52 -6.09 -18.18 2.63
CA ASP A 52 -4.84 -17.53 3.01
C ASP A 52 -5.11 -16.31 3.87
N CYS A 53 -6.05 -15.47 3.46
CA CYS A 53 -6.41 -14.29 4.23
C CYS A 53 -6.95 -14.65 5.60
N ALA A 54 -7.77 -15.70 5.68
CA ALA A 54 -8.34 -16.16 6.93
C ALA A 54 -7.24 -16.65 7.88
N GLU A 55 -6.26 -17.38 7.35
CA GLU A 55 -5.15 -17.88 8.15
C GLU A 55 -4.33 -16.72 8.72
N VAL A 56 -3.98 -15.77 7.88
CA VAL A 56 -3.20 -14.60 8.33
C VAL A 56 -4.01 -13.80 9.35
N SER A 57 -5.31 -13.64 9.11
CA SER A 57 -6.17 -12.90 10.02
C SER A 57 -6.18 -13.54 11.42
N ARG A 58 -6.27 -14.87 11.47
CA ARG A 58 -6.27 -15.58 12.76
C ARG A 58 -4.96 -15.36 13.51
N GLN A 59 -3.84 -15.50 12.81
CA GLN A 59 -2.54 -15.34 13.43
C GLN A 59 -2.30 -13.90 13.88
N LEU A 60 -2.71 -12.94 13.07
CA LEU A 60 -2.57 -11.53 13.43
C LEU A 60 -3.42 -11.18 14.65
N SER A 61 -4.64 -11.74 14.73
CA SER A 61 -5.50 -11.48 15.87
C SER A 61 -4.83 -11.89 17.18
N VAL A 62 -4.16 -13.05 17.18
CA VAL A 62 -3.47 -13.52 18.37
C VAL A 62 -2.33 -12.58 18.74
N VAL A 63 -1.50 -12.21 17.76
CA VAL A 63 -0.34 -11.37 18.02
C VAL A 63 -0.78 -9.98 18.47
N LEU A 64 -1.81 -9.42 17.83
CA LEU A 64 -2.30 -8.10 18.19
C LEU A 64 -2.95 -8.08 19.58
N ASP A 65 -3.58 -9.19 19.98
CA ASP A 65 -4.11 -9.28 21.33
C ASP A 65 -3.00 -9.25 22.38
N VAL A 66 -1.90 -9.95 22.10
CA VAL A 66 -0.76 -10.02 23.03
C VAL A 66 -0.04 -8.67 23.09
N GLU A 67 0.26 -8.08 21.94
CA GLU A 67 1.02 -6.82 21.88
C GLU A 67 0.16 -5.60 22.24
N ASP A 68 -1.13 -5.70 21.98
CA ASP A 68 -2.13 -4.68 22.34
C ASP A 68 -1.72 -3.26 21.91
N PRO A 69 -1.39 -3.05 20.63
CA PRO A 69 -0.92 -1.74 20.19
C PRO A 69 -2.04 -0.73 19.93
N ILE A 70 -3.27 -1.19 19.82
CA ILE A 70 -4.43 -0.34 19.52
C ILE A 70 -5.31 -0.29 20.75
N SER A 71 -5.49 0.92 21.29
CA SER A 71 -6.18 1.08 22.58
C SER A 71 -7.70 1.00 22.48
N SER A 72 -8.25 1.18 21.29
CA SER A 72 -9.70 1.11 21.09
C SER A 72 -10.08 -0.20 20.41
N GLU A 73 -11.38 -0.45 20.33
CA GLU A 73 -11.86 -1.56 19.50
C GLU A 73 -11.55 -1.28 18.04
N TYR A 74 -11.27 -2.33 17.30
CA TYR A 74 -10.94 -2.18 15.90
C TYR A 74 -11.37 -3.43 15.12
N ARG A 75 -11.52 -3.26 13.82
CA ARG A 75 -11.74 -4.37 12.90
C ARG A 75 -10.44 -4.67 12.18
N LEU A 76 -10.15 -5.96 12.01
CA LEU A 76 -9.00 -6.41 11.25
C LEU A 76 -9.48 -6.98 9.94
N GLU A 77 -8.93 -6.47 8.84
CA GLU A 77 -9.20 -7.01 7.50
C GLU A 77 -7.88 -7.40 6.87
N VAL A 78 -7.83 -8.58 6.26
CA VAL A 78 -6.67 -9.04 5.52
C VAL A 78 -7.11 -9.30 4.09
N SER A 79 -6.35 -8.79 3.14
CA SER A 79 -6.75 -8.81 1.75
C SER A 79 -5.53 -8.85 0.84
N SER A 80 -5.71 -9.24 -0.40
CA SER A 80 -4.70 -9.02 -1.42
C SER A 80 -4.83 -7.59 -1.94
N PRO A 81 -3.76 -7.02 -2.52
CA PRO A 81 -3.85 -5.66 -3.04
C PRO A 81 -4.83 -5.48 -4.19
N GLY A 82 -5.08 -6.54 -4.97
CA GLY A 82 -6.03 -6.47 -6.08
C GLY A 82 -5.45 -5.80 -7.31
N ALA A 83 -6.32 -5.60 -8.32
CA ALA A 83 -5.91 -5.05 -9.61
C ALA A 83 -5.55 -3.57 -9.52
N ALA A 84 -6.31 -2.83 -8.72
CA ALA A 84 -6.05 -1.39 -8.51
C ALA A 84 -5.18 -1.21 -7.27
N ARG A 85 -4.07 -1.88 -7.27
CA ARG A 85 -3.15 -2.03 -6.12
C ARG A 85 -2.59 -0.70 -5.67
N VAL A 86 -2.65 -0.46 -4.35
CA VAL A 86 -2.08 0.75 -3.74
C VAL A 86 -0.61 0.50 -3.45
N PHE A 87 0.23 1.50 -3.72
CA PHE A 87 1.65 1.43 -3.43
C PHE A 87 1.93 2.05 -2.07
N PHE A 88 2.82 1.42 -1.31
CA PHE A 88 3.22 1.90 0.01
C PHE A 88 4.68 2.31 0.05
N ARG A 89 5.51 1.82 -0.88
CA ARG A 89 6.95 2.11 -0.90
C ARG A 89 7.43 2.30 -2.32
N TYR A 90 8.53 3.02 -2.44
CA TYR A 90 9.12 3.32 -3.73
C TYR A 90 9.47 2.06 -4.52
N GLU A 91 10.04 1.05 -3.84
CA GLU A 91 10.47 -0.19 -4.50
C GLU A 91 9.31 -0.94 -5.15
N GLN A 92 8.12 -0.75 -4.63
CA GLN A 92 6.96 -1.43 -5.18
C GLN A 92 6.60 -0.92 -6.57
N TYR A 93 6.86 0.37 -6.83
CA TYR A 93 6.62 0.93 -8.15
C TYR A 93 7.47 0.26 -9.22
N GLN A 94 8.67 -0.18 -8.86
CA GLN A 94 9.59 -0.78 -9.85
C GLN A 94 8.99 -1.99 -10.52
N ARG A 95 8.17 -2.75 -9.81
CA ARG A 95 7.52 -3.94 -10.36
C ARG A 95 6.47 -3.59 -11.40
N PHE A 96 6.07 -2.33 -11.48
CA PHE A 96 4.95 -1.92 -12.32
C PHE A 96 5.36 -0.92 -13.40
N VAL A 97 6.66 -0.86 -13.69
CA VAL A 97 7.14 -0.09 -14.84
C VAL A 97 6.49 -0.68 -16.09
N GLY A 98 5.90 0.18 -16.91
CA GLY A 98 5.12 -0.23 -18.06
C GLY A 98 3.62 -0.22 -17.85
N GLU A 99 3.20 -0.13 -16.58
CA GLU A 99 1.78 -0.14 -16.23
C GLU A 99 1.26 1.27 -16.06
N ARG A 100 -0.04 1.41 -16.19
CA ARG A 100 -0.70 2.68 -15.96
C ARG A 100 -0.90 2.88 -14.46
N VAL A 101 -0.51 4.05 -13.97
CA VAL A 101 -0.60 4.37 -12.54
C VAL A 101 -1.26 5.72 -12.35
N LYS A 102 -1.80 5.91 -11.15
CA LYS A 102 -2.33 7.20 -10.72
C LYS A 102 -1.57 7.61 -9.46
N VAL A 103 -0.93 8.77 -9.52
CA VAL A 103 -0.10 9.27 -8.43
C VAL A 103 -0.62 10.62 -7.99
N LYS A 104 -0.75 10.81 -6.68
CA LYS A 104 -1.16 12.07 -6.11
C LYS A 104 0.00 12.64 -5.31
N LEU A 105 0.30 13.92 -5.54
CA LEU A 105 1.41 14.58 -4.86
C LEU A 105 0.92 15.40 -3.68
N ARG A 106 1.83 15.66 -2.73
CA ARG A 106 1.55 16.49 -1.57
C ARG A 106 1.45 17.96 -1.95
N GLN A 107 2.12 18.35 -3.02
CA GLN A 107 2.12 19.73 -3.52
C GLN A 107 2.10 19.69 -5.03
N ALA A 108 1.69 20.80 -5.64
CA ALA A 108 1.58 20.84 -7.08
C ALA A 108 2.95 20.77 -7.76
N PHE A 109 3.00 20.03 -8.84
CA PHE A 109 4.15 19.96 -9.72
C PHE A 109 3.65 20.38 -11.10
N ASP A 110 4.22 21.44 -11.64
CA ASP A 110 3.80 21.97 -12.94
C ASP A 110 2.29 22.23 -12.95
N GLY A 111 1.80 22.79 -11.84
CA GLY A 111 0.42 23.21 -11.73
C GLY A 111 -0.59 22.13 -11.40
N ARG A 112 -0.17 20.88 -11.19
CA ARG A 112 -1.14 19.82 -10.88
C ARG A 112 -0.62 18.90 -9.80
N LYS A 113 -1.55 18.27 -9.10
CA LYS A 113 -1.23 17.34 -8.02
C LYS A 113 -1.46 15.89 -8.40
N THR A 114 -2.26 15.61 -9.41
CA THR A 114 -2.60 14.23 -9.78
C THR A 114 -2.08 13.94 -11.17
N PHE A 115 -1.36 12.82 -11.29
CA PHE A 115 -0.80 12.38 -12.56
C PHE A 115 -1.29 10.96 -12.83
N THR A 116 -1.94 10.77 -13.98
CA THR A 116 -2.40 9.45 -14.42
C THR A 116 -1.77 9.16 -15.77
N GLY A 117 -0.98 8.11 -15.83
CA GLY A 117 -0.30 7.75 -17.06
C GLY A 117 0.55 6.51 -16.88
N VAL A 118 1.38 6.23 -17.86
CA VAL A 118 2.23 5.04 -17.82
C VAL A 118 3.49 5.35 -17.03
N LEU A 119 3.79 4.48 -16.06
CA LEU A 119 5.04 4.57 -15.32
C LEU A 119 6.14 4.01 -16.21
N THR A 120 7.06 4.87 -16.66
CA THR A 120 8.08 4.46 -17.61
C THR A 120 9.40 4.14 -16.95
N ALA A 121 9.67 4.69 -15.78
CA ALA A 121 10.92 4.42 -15.09
C ALA A 121 10.83 4.77 -13.61
N THR A 122 11.67 4.11 -12.81
CA THR A 122 11.90 4.47 -11.41
C THR A 122 13.42 4.51 -11.23
N ALA A 123 13.95 5.70 -11.07
CA ALA A 123 15.38 5.88 -10.90
C ALA A 123 15.62 7.18 -10.14
N ASN A 124 16.73 7.25 -9.41
CA ASN A 124 17.15 8.47 -8.71
C ASN A 124 16.08 8.98 -7.75
N GLU A 125 15.33 8.06 -7.13
CA GLU A 125 14.24 8.37 -6.21
C GLU A 125 13.17 9.24 -6.84
N GLU A 126 12.91 8.99 -8.12
CA GLU A 126 11.87 9.66 -8.88
C GLU A 126 10.99 8.63 -9.56
N LEU A 127 9.75 9.04 -9.82
CA LEU A 127 8.85 8.28 -10.68
C LEU A 127 8.74 9.04 -12.00
N THR A 128 8.98 8.36 -13.12
CA THR A 128 8.80 8.97 -14.44
C THR A 128 7.48 8.47 -15.00
N ILE A 129 6.57 9.40 -15.23
CA ILE A 129 5.22 9.07 -15.71
C ILE A 129 4.97 9.82 -17.02
N PHE A 130 4.51 9.08 -18.01
CA PHE A 130 4.20 9.63 -19.33
C PHE A 130 2.70 9.98 -19.37
N VAL A 131 2.41 11.28 -19.47
CA VAL A 131 1.04 11.79 -19.46
C VAL A 131 0.86 12.72 -20.64
N ASP A 132 -0.09 12.44 -21.50
CA ASP A 132 -0.48 13.30 -22.61
C ASP A 132 0.71 13.77 -23.45
N GLY A 133 1.60 12.83 -23.79
CA GLY A 133 2.74 13.11 -24.64
C GLY A 133 3.95 13.70 -23.96
N HIS A 134 3.93 13.84 -22.65
CA HIS A 134 5.04 14.43 -21.90
C HIS A 134 5.49 13.50 -20.79
N GLU A 135 6.80 13.48 -20.55
CA GLU A 135 7.39 12.76 -19.43
C GLU A 135 7.50 13.70 -18.23
N TYR A 136 7.03 13.24 -17.07
CA TYR A 136 7.18 13.97 -15.83
C TYR A 136 8.04 13.16 -14.89
N HIS A 137 9.06 13.81 -14.32
CA HIS A 137 9.96 13.20 -13.35
C HIS A 137 9.57 13.70 -11.97
N LEU A 138 8.85 12.89 -11.23
CA LEU A 138 8.26 13.30 -9.95
C LEU A 138 9.15 12.81 -8.80
N PRO A 139 9.67 13.73 -7.97
CA PRO A 139 10.44 13.28 -6.80
C PRO A 139 9.56 12.43 -5.90
N TYR A 140 10.07 11.28 -5.48
CA TYR A 140 9.26 10.39 -4.67
C TYR A 140 8.85 11.02 -3.34
N GLU A 141 9.70 11.89 -2.79
CA GLU A 141 9.38 12.55 -1.54
C GLU A 141 8.14 13.44 -1.64
N TRP A 142 7.75 13.82 -2.85
CA TRP A 142 6.54 14.61 -3.07
C TRP A 142 5.28 13.75 -3.20
N VAL A 143 5.45 12.43 -3.31
CA VAL A 143 4.32 11.52 -3.54
C VAL A 143 3.56 11.31 -2.25
N ASP A 144 2.26 11.61 -2.28
CA ASP A 144 1.37 11.36 -1.15
C ASP A 144 0.79 9.95 -1.23
N SER A 145 0.33 9.57 -2.43
CA SER A 145 -0.24 8.23 -2.64
C SER A 145 -0.12 7.85 -4.11
N GLY A 146 -0.20 6.56 -4.36
CA GLY A 146 -0.19 6.06 -5.72
C GLY A 146 -0.79 4.68 -5.79
N ARG A 147 -1.29 4.34 -6.97
CA ARG A 147 -1.86 3.00 -7.20
C ARG A 147 -1.80 2.66 -8.67
N VAL A 148 -1.90 1.37 -8.94
CA VAL A 148 -2.10 0.92 -10.32
C VAL A 148 -3.48 1.40 -10.76
N PHE A 149 -3.56 1.91 -11.98
CA PHE A 149 -4.80 2.42 -12.52
C PHE A 149 -5.13 1.60 -13.77
N PRO A 150 -5.76 0.43 -13.59
CA PRO A 150 -5.97 -0.50 -14.70
C PRO A 150 -6.80 0.11 -15.81
N ASP A 151 -6.47 -0.26 -17.04
CA ASP A 151 -7.22 0.16 -18.20
C ASP A 151 -8.21 -0.95 -18.53
N TYR A 152 -9.44 -0.78 -18.09
CA TYR A 152 -10.48 -1.79 -18.28
C TYR A 152 -11.15 -1.60 -19.64
N GLY A 153 -10.55 -2.18 -20.66
CA GLY A 153 -11.22 -2.27 -21.93
C GLY A 153 -11.49 -0.94 -22.60
N ALA A 154 -10.48 -0.19 -22.75
CA ALA A 154 -10.58 1.09 -23.45
C ALA A 154 -11.16 0.89 -24.84
#